data_e99bc08015b816f1976cafa805ec0e24
#
_entry.id   e99bc08015b816f1976cafa805ec0e24
#
_cell.length_a   1.000
_cell.length_b   1.000
_cell.length_c   1.000
_cell.angle_alpha   90.00
_cell.angle_beta   90.00
_cell.angle_gamma   90.00
#
_symmetry.space_group_name_H-M   'P 1'
#
loop_
_entity.id
_entity.type
_entity.pdbx_description
1 polymer ?
#
loop_
_entity_poly.entity_id
_entity_poly.type
_entity_poly.pdbx_seq_one_letter_code
_entity_poly.pdbx_strand_id
1 'polypeptide(L)'
;MEPRLGWYLTSSAFFVIPLGMGQLLLPWLLAIYLDESATRIGLAQMFAQLPVVLLVLWGGWLGDRVDQRRLLICLTAIISVPPLILAAVFHWGSVSYSIIIIYSIVMGCFMAFVQPARDALLNRVAGSRIQQVVTMTIGLQWGVQVIGFAIGSLADWLGPVVLLVIISLFMVLAVIA
;
A
#
# COMPACT_ATOMS: atom_id res chain seq x y z
N MET A 1 3.39 -18.64 -20.07
CA MET A 1 2.75 -18.11 -18.86
C MET A 1 1.26 -18.09 -19.10
N GLU A 2 0.45 -18.60 -18.17
CA GLU A 2 -0.99 -18.47 -18.31
C GLU A 2 -1.37 -16.98 -18.27
N PRO A 3 -2.27 -16.50 -19.11
CA PRO A 3 -2.63 -15.08 -19.19
C PRO A 3 -3.10 -14.52 -17.83
N ARG A 4 -3.75 -15.34 -17.02
CA ARG A 4 -4.20 -14.99 -15.67
C ARG A 4 -3.07 -14.65 -14.70
N LEU A 5 -1.94 -15.38 -14.79
CA LEU A 5 -0.76 -15.10 -13.96
C LEU A 5 -0.10 -13.79 -14.37
N GLY A 6 -0.01 -13.51 -15.67
CA GLY A 6 0.55 -12.26 -16.18
C GLY A 6 -0.21 -11.02 -15.65
N TRP A 7 -1.55 -11.04 -15.73
CA TRP A 7 -2.40 -9.98 -15.20
C TRP A 7 -2.22 -9.79 -13.68
N TYR A 8 -2.16 -10.88 -12.92
CA TYR A 8 -1.92 -10.82 -11.48
C TYR A 8 -0.56 -10.19 -11.14
N LEU A 9 0.49 -10.57 -11.84
CA LEU A 9 1.84 -10.03 -11.62
C LEU A 9 1.92 -8.54 -11.97
N THR A 10 1.26 -8.10 -13.05
CA THR A 10 1.21 -6.70 -13.45
C THR A 10 0.45 -5.86 -12.43
N SER A 11 -0.74 -6.29 -12.02
CA SER A 11 -1.51 -5.64 -10.95
C SER A 11 -0.73 -5.59 -9.64
N SER A 12 0.00 -6.68 -9.31
CA SER A 12 0.87 -6.73 -8.13
C SER A 12 2.01 -5.71 -8.20
N ALA A 13 2.64 -5.55 -9.36
CA ALA A 13 3.70 -4.57 -9.54
C ALA A 13 3.20 -3.14 -9.32
N PHE A 14 2.07 -2.77 -9.95
CA PHE A 14 1.47 -1.45 -9.77
C PHE A 14 1.03 -1.16 -8.33
N PHE A 15 0.65 -2.20 -7.58
CA PHE A 15 0.29 -2.04 -6.17
C PHE A 15 1.50 -1.91 -5.26
N VAL A 16 2.62 -2.59 -5.53
CA VAL A 16 3.80 -2.61 -4.66
C VAL A 16 4.62 -1.33 -4.77
N ILE A 17 4.65 -0.67 -5.95
CA ILE A 17 5.33 0.63 -6.12
C ILE A 17 4.87 1.66 -5.08
N PRO A 18 3.55 1.96 -4.95
CA PRO A 18 3.07 2.92 -3.95
C PRO A 18 3.33 2.49 -2.51
N LEU A 19 3.40 1.20 -2.22
CA LEU A 19 3.80 0.73 -0.88
C LEU A 19 5.24 1.10 -0.56
N GLY A 20 6.17 0.88 -1.51
CA GLY A 20 7.56 1.30 -1.34
C GLY A 20 7.68 2.81 -1.17
N MET A 21 6.98 3.61 -2.00
CA MET A 21 6.94 5.06 -1.87
C MET A 21 6.45 5.49 -0.48
N GLY A 22 5.34 4.93 -0.02
CA GLY A 22 4.72 5.28 1.28
C GLY A 22 5.59 4.95 2.48
N GLN A 23 6.37 3.86 2.42
CA GLN A 23 7.30 3.47 3.48
C GLN A 23 8.41 4.49 3.72
N LEU A 24 8.86 5.20 2.69
CA LEU A 24 9.84 6.29 2.82
C LEU A 24 9.16 7.64 3.08
N LEU A 25 8.04 7.90 2.41
CA LEU A 25 7.35 9.18 2.49
C LEU A 25 6.83 9.47 3.89
N LEU A 26 6.26 8.48 4.59
CA LEU A 26 5.68 8.69 5.92
C LEU A 26 6.71 9.11 6.97
N PRO A 27 7.85 8.41 7.16
CA PRO A 27 8.92 8.87 8.05
C PRO A 27 9.50 10.22 7.60
N TRP A 28 9.65 10.45 6.29
CA TRP A 28 10.14 11.71 5.76
C TRP A 28 9.21 12.88 6.12
N LEU A 29 7.89 12.72 5.94
CA LEU A 29 6.89 13.72 6.32
C LEU A 29 6.97 14.11 7.78
N LEU A 30 7.18 13.12 8.66
CA LEU A 30 7.26 13.34 10.09
C LEU A 30 8.61 13.96 10.50
N ALA A 31 9.72 13.47 9.94
CA ALA A 31 11.06 13.90 10.31
C ALA A 31 11.45 15.25 9.73
N ILE A 32 11.13 15.47 8.44
CA ILE A 32 11.62 16.63 7.69
C ILE A 32 10.56 17.73 7.58
N TYR A 33 9.31 17.36 7.29
CA TYR A 33 8.26 18.35 7.08
C TYR A 33 7.65 18.86 8.39
N LEU A 34 7.43 17.96 9.39
CA LEU A 34 6.86 18.32 10.69
C LEU A 34 7.88 18.46 11.81
N ASP A 35 9.17 18.18 11.56
CA ASP A 35 10.27 18.22 12.53
C ASP A 35 9.95 17.46 13.83
N GLU A 36 9.35 16.27 13.70
CA GLU A 36 8.90 15.47 14.82
C GLU A 36 10.03 14.60 15.39
N SER A 37 9.96 14.34 16.69
CA SER A 37 10.94 13.50 17.37
C SER A 37 10.93 12.04 16.89
N ALA A 38 12.06 11.33 16.99
CA ALA A 38 12.18 9.92 16.65
C ALA A 38 11.12 9.03 17.34
N THR A 39 10.77 9.37 18.59
CA THR A 39 9.71 8.67 19.33
C THR A 39 8.34 8.81 18.66
N ARG A 40 7.99 10.01 18.20
CA ARG A 40 6.73 10.26 17.48
C ARG A 40 6.70 9.58 16.13
N ILE A 41 7.81 9.54 15.41
CA ILE A 41 7.94 8.79 14.16
C ILE A 41 7.71 7.28 14.41
N GLY A 42 8.34 6.72 15.43
CA GLY A 42 8.13 5.33 15.83
C GLY A 42 6.68 5.01 16.22
N LEU A 43 6.03 5.92 16.95
CA LEU A 43 4.61 5.79 17.30
C LEU A 43 3.72 5.81 16.04
N ALA A 44 3.98 6.68 15.08
CA ALA A 44 3.23 6.71 13.83
C ALA A 44 3.34 5.41 13.03
N GLN A 45 4.54 4.82 12.97
CA GLN A 45 4.74 3.52 12.33
C GLN A 45 4.05 2.39 13.10
N MET A 46 4.06 2.43 14.42
CA MET A 46 3.30 1.49 15.26
C MET A 46 1.79 1.59 14.96
N PHE A 47 1.24 2.80 14.89
CA PHE A 47 -0.18 3.01 14.53
C PHE A 47 -0.53 2.58 13.11
N ALA A 48 0.42 2.60 12.17
CA ALA A 48 0.22 2.04 10.84
C ALA A 48 0.12 0.51 10.85
N GLN A 49 0.88 -0.17 11.73
CA GLN A 49 0.94 -1.63 11.78
C GLN A 49 -0.07 -2.25 12.74
N LEU A 50 -0.47 -1.52 13.79
CA LEU A 50 -1.39 -2.02 14.80
C LEU A 50 -2.72 -2.54 14.21
N PRO A 51 -3.41 -1.81 13.34
CA PRO A 51 -4.64 -2.32 12.70
C PRO A 51 -4.41 -3.59 11.89
N VAL A 52 -3.26 -3.72 11.22
CA VAL A 52 -2.92 -4.92 10.46
C VAL A 52 -2.91 -6.15 11.38
N VAL A 53 -2.21 -6.06 12.52
CA VAL A 53 -2.13 -7.16 13.49
C VAL A 53 -3.50 -7.50 14.08
N LEU A 54 -4.30 -6.49 14.44
CA LEU A 54 -5.61 -6.69 15.07
C LEU A 54 -6.66 -7.22 14.09
N LEU A 55 -6.63 -6.79 12.83
CA LEU A 55 -7.70 -7.05 11.87
C LEU A 55 -7.35 -8.14 10.85
N VAL A 56 -6.12 -8.65 10.79
CA VAL A 56 -5.70 -9.65 9.79
C VAL A 56 -6.54 -10.91 9.83
N LEU A 57 -6.96 -11.37 11.03
CA LEU A 57 -7.83 -12.55 11.17
C LEU A 57 -9.22 -12.29 10.57
N TRP A 58 -9.77 -11.10 10.77
CA TRP A 58 -11.03 -10.70 10.17
C TRP A 58 -10.90 -10.53 8.64
N GLY A 59 -9.77 -10.03 8.18
CA GLY A 59 -9.45 -9.93 6.76
C GLY A 59 -9.39 -11.31 6.08
N GLY A 60 -8.76 -12.29 6.71
CA GLY A 60 -8.75 -13.68 6.24
C GLY A 60 -10.14 -14.30 6.19
N TRP A 61 -10.91 -14.19 7.29
CA TRP A 61 -12.29 -14.70 7.36
C TRP A 61 -13.22 -14.08 6.30
N LEU A 62 -13.08 -12.78 6.04
CA LEU A 62 -13.85 -12.11 4.98
C LEU A 62 -13.43 -12.59 3.59
N GLY A 63 -12.12 -12.73 3.34
CA GLY A 63 -11.56 -13.22 2.09
C GLY A 63 -12.03 -14.63 1.71
N ASP A 64 -12.29 -15.49 2.71
CA ASP A 64 -12.79 -16.85 2.48
C ASP A 64 -14.28 -16.89 2.07
N ARG A 65 -15.06 -15.84 2.40
CA ARG A 65 -16.51 -15.80 2.17
C ARG A 65 -16.95 -15.06 0.93
N VAL A 66 -16.10 -14.20 0.37
CA VAL A 66 -16.43 -13.37 -0.78
C VAL A 66 -15.53 -13.68 -1.98
N ASP A 67 -15.95 -13.24 -3.15
CA ASP A 67 -15.09 -13.31 -4.34
C ASP A 67 -13.86 -12.42 -4.15
N GLN A 68 -12.70 -13.08 -4.00
CA GLN A 68 -11.41 -12.43 -3.68
C GLN A 68 -11.01 -11.40 -4.73
N ARG A 69 -11.34 -11.63 -6.01
CA ARG A 69 -11.03 -10.67 -7.08
C ARG A 69 -11.87 -9.40 -6.91
N ARG A 70 -13.16 -9.54 -6.67
CA ARG A 70 -14.06 -8.37 -6.45
C ARG A 70 -13.68 -7.62 -5.18
N LEU A 71 -13.40 -8.36 -4.10
CA LEU A 71 -12.94 -7.76 -2.85
C LEU A 71 -11.67 -6.95 -3.06
N LEU A 72 -10.67 -7.51 -3.76
CA LEU A 72 -9.40 -6.86 -4.01
C LEU A 72 -9.57 -5.60 -4.87
N ILE A 73 -10.38 -5.65 -5.93
CA ILE A 73 -10.70 -4.49 -6.78
C ILE A 73 -11.33 -3.38 -5.95
N CYS A 74 -12.36 -3.69 -5.16
CA CYS A 74 -13.04 -2.70 -4.31
C CYS A 74 -12.09 -2.10 -3.26
N LEU A 75 -11.33 -2.93 -2.56
CA LEU A 75 -10.39 -2.46 -1.53
C LEU A 75 -9.29 -1.60 -2.13
N THR A 76 -8.72 -2.01 -3.27
CA THR A 76 -7.65 -1.25 -3.94
C THR A 76 -8.18 0.09 -4.49
N ALA A 77 -9.40 0.13 -4.98
CA ALA A 77 -10.05 1.37 -5.40
C ALA A 77 -10.27 2.32 -4.20
N ILE A 78 -10.75 1.81 -3.07
CA ILE A 78 -11.00 2.63 -1.88
C ILE A 78 -9.69 3.12 -1.25
N ILE A 79 -8.65 2.28 -1.18
CA ILE A 79 -7.35 2.65 -0.58
C ILE A 79 -6.59 3.70 -1.41
N SER A 80 -6.97 3.93 -2.67
CA SER A 80 -6.41 5.03 -3.48
C SER A 80 -6.88 6.43 -3.03
N VAL A 81 -7.97 6.52 -2.27
CA VAL A 81 -8.58 7.78 -1.83
C VAL A 81 -7.81 8.46 -0.68
N PRO A 82 -7.39 7.77 0.40
CA PRO A 82 -6.67 8.40 1.51
C PRO A 82 -5.44 9.22 1.11
N PRO A 83 -4.55 8.75 0.18
CA PRO A 83 -3.43 9.57 -0.27
C PRO A 83 -3.86 10.88 -0.95
N LEU A 84 -4.98 10.87 -1.71
CA LEU A 84 -5.52 12.10 -2.32
C LEU A 84 -6.07 13.06 -1.28
N ILE A 85 -6.76 12.55 -0.26
CA ILE A 85 -7.24 13.38 0.85
C ILE A 85 -6.05 14.02 1.56
N LEU A 86 -5.00 13.23 1.84
CA LEU A 86 -3.80 13.76 2.48
C LEU A 86 -3.10 14.80 1.58
N ALA A 87 -3.03 14.57 0.27
CA ALA A 87 -2.48 15.54 -0.69
C ALA A 87 -3.27 16.87 -0.68
N ALA A 88 -4.61 16.80 -0.62
CA ALA A 88 -5.46 17.97 -0.50
C ALA A 88 -5.21 18.74 0.81
N VAL A 89 -5.08 18.03 1.93
CA VAL A 89 -4.74 18.64 3.23
C VAL A 89 -3.38 19.34 3.19
N PHE A 90 -2.39 18.75 2.51
CA PHE A 90 -1.09 19.40 2.29
C PHE A 90 -1.22 20.68 1.45
N HIS A 91 -2.04 20.64 0.41
CA HIS A 91 -2.28 21.82 -0.45
C HIS A 91 -2.91 23.00 0.33
N TRP A 92 -3.77 22.71 1.29
CA TRP A 92 -4.40 23.75 2.15
C TRP A 92 -3.54 24.14 3.36
N GLY A 93 -2.35 23.58 3.52
CA GLY A 93 -1.41 23.95 4.59
C GLY A 93 -1.83 23.55 6.01
N SER A 94 -2.78 22.62 6.16
CA SER A 94 -3.38 22.24 7.45
C SER A 94 -2.80 20.94 8.02
N VAL A 95 -1.60 20.54 7.61
CA VAL A 95 -1.01 19.26 8.03
C VAL A 95 -0.56 19.31 9.48
N SER A 96 -0.98 18.30 10.26
CA SER A 96 -0.57 18.09 11.64
C SER A 96 -0.20 16.63 11.88
N TYR A 97 0.55 16.38 12.95
CA TYR A 97 0.89 15.03 13.38
C TYR A 97 -0.34 14.11 13.50
N SER A 98 -1.43 14.61 14.08
CA SER A 98 -2.69 13.86 14.24
C SER A 98 -3.30 13.41 12.91
N ILE A 99 -3.22 14.23 11.87
CA ILE A 99 -3.73 13.89 10.54
C ILE A 99 -2.91 12.75 9.94
N ILE A 100 -1.58 12.77 10.10
CA ILE A 100 -0.71 11.69 9.62
C ILE A 100 -0.99 10.39 10.39
N ILE A 101 -1.24 10.45 11.70
CA ILE A 101 -1.63 9.27 12.49
C ILE A 101 -2.96 8.69 11.99
N ILE A 102 -3.97 9.53 11.77
CA ILE A 102 -5.27 9.07 11.23
C ILE A 102 -5.06 8.42 9.86
N TYR A 103 -4.30 9.03 8.97
CA TYR A 103 -3.94 8.46 7.68
C TYR A 103 -3.25 7.09 7.83
N SER A 104 -2.28 6.97 8.75
CA SER A 104 -1.55 5.73 9.01
C SER A 104 -2.47 4.61 9.50
N ILE A 105 -3.38 4.91 10.43
CA ILE A 105 -4.38 3.96 10.94
C ILE A 105 -5.32 3.51 9.82
N VAL A 106 -5.83 4.44 9.02
CA VAL A 106 -6.72 4.15 7.89
C VAL A 106 -6.02 3.24 6.88
N MET A 107 -4.79 3.56 6.49
CA MET A 107 -4.00 2.72 5.59
C MET A 107 -3.75 1.32 6.18
N GLY A 108 -3.42 1.23 7.47
CA GLY A 108 -3.25 -0.03 8.17
C GLY A 108 -4.51 -0.89 8.20
N CYS A 109 -5.67 -0.28 8.43
CA CYS A 109 -6.96 -0.97 8.36
C CYS A 109 -7.20 -1.59 6.98
N PHE A 110 -6.97 -0.84 5.90
CA PHE A 110 -7.14 -1.38 4.56
C PHE A 110 -6.15 -2.50 4.26
N MET A 111 -4.89 -2.35 4.68
CA MET A 111 -3.86 -3.37 4.48
C MET A 111 -4.17 -4.69 5.16
N ALA A 112 -4.83 -4.67 6.31
CA ALA A 112 -5.29 -5.87 7.02
C ALA A 112 -6.24 -6.74 6.18
N PHE A 113 -6.97 -6.16 5.24
CA PHE A 113 -7.89 -6.88 4.34
C PHE A 113 -7.27 -7.13 2.96
N VAL A 114 -6.49 -6.20 2.43
CA VAL A 114 -5.88 -6.31 1.10
C VAL A 114 -4.86 -7.43 1.06
N GLN A 115 -3.99 -7.54 2.07
CA GLN A 115 -2.91 -8.53 2.07
C GLN A 115 -3.43 -9.98 2.01
N PRO A 116 -4.34 -10.44 2.91
CA PRO A 116 -4.84 -11.80 2.84
C PRO A 116 -5.66 -12.06 1.57
N ALA A 117 -6.39 -11.06 1.05
CA ALA A 117 -7.12 -11.22 -0.21
C ALA A 117 -6.17 -11.44 -1.41
N ARG A 118 -5.01 -10.77 -1.44
CA ARG A 118 -3.96 -10.98 -2.45
C ARG A 118 -3.33 -12.36 -2.35
N ASP A 119 -3.02 -12.80 -1.14
CA ASP A 119 -2.40 -14.11 -0.90
C ASP A 119 -3.37 -15.25 -1.29
N ALA A 120 -4.64 -15.09 -0.98
CA ALA A 120 -5.67 -16.04 -1.38
C ALA A 120 -5.88 -16.08 -2.91
N LEU A 121 -5.85 -14.94 -3.58
CA LEU A 121 -5.93 -14.88 -5.05
C LEU A 121 -4.68 -15.50 -5.69
N LEU A 122 -3.49 -15.25 -5.15
CA LEU A 122 -2.23 -15.86 -5.58
C LEU A 122 -2.32 -17.38 -5.54
N ASN A 123 -2.81 -17.94 -4.42
CA ASN A 123 -2.97 -19.38 -4.25
C ASN A 123 -3.92 -19.99 -5.29
N ARG A 124 -5.00 -19.29 -5.65
CA ARG A 124 -5.92 -19.74 -6.71
C ARG A 124 -5.30 -19.72 -8.11
N VAL A 125 -4.52 -18.69 -8.42
CA VAL A 125 -3.87 -18.54 -9.74
C VAL A 125 -2.70 -19.49 -9.90
N ALA A 126 -1.97 -19.80 -8.81
CA ALA A 126 -0.79 -20.65 -8.82
C ALA A 126 -1.08 -22.14 -9.07
N GLY A 127 -2.25 -22.64 -8.62
CA GLY A 127 -2.64 -24.06 -8.79
C GLY A 127 -1.59 -25.02 -8.28
N SER A 128 -1.20 -26.01 -9.13
CA SER A 128 -0.20 -27.02 -8.77
C SER A 128 1.25 -26.52 -8.69
N ARG A 129 1.53 -25.32 -9.20
CA ARG A 129 2.88 -24.71 -9.23
C ARG A 129 3.07 -23.64 -8.16
N ILE A 130 2.40 -23.76 -7.04
CA ILE A 130 2.32 -22.72 -6.00
C ILE A 130 3.70 -22.23 -5.56
N GLN A 131 4.64 -23.13 -5.31
CA GLN A 131 5.97 -22.79 -4.82
C GLN A 131 6.74 -21.92 -5.83
N GLN A 132 6.70 -22.28 -7.10
CA GLN A 132 7.37 -21.52 -8.16
C GLN A 132 6.74 -20.14 -8.34
N VAL A 133 5.42 -20.06 -8.35
CA VAL A 133 4.67 -18.81 -8.54
C VAL A 133 4.87 -17.88 -7.34
N VAL A 134 4.83 -18.40 -6.10
CA VAL A 134 5.11 -17.63 -4.88
C VAL A 134 6.51 -17.06 -4.91
N THR A 135 7.54 -17.87 -5.21
CA THR A 135 8.93 -17.39 -5.29
C THR A 135 9.08 -16.28 -6.34
N MET A 136 8.47 -16.45 -7.52
CA MET A 136 8.48 -15.45 -8.58
C MET A 136 7.76 -14.16 -8.17
N THR A 137 6.62 -14.27 -7.51
CA THR A 137 5.84 -13.12 -7.03
C THR A 137 6.61 -12.34 -5.96
N ILE A 138 7.21 -13.03 -4.98
CA ILE A 138 8.01 -12.39 -3.93
C ILE A 138 9.23 -11.69 -4.55
N GLY A 139 9.95 -12.34 -5.47
CA GLY A 139 11.08 -11.73 -6.16
C GLY A 139 10.69 -10.49 -6.95
N LEU A 140 9.55 -10.54 -7.67
CA LEU A 140 9.00 -9.39 -8.38
C LEU A 140 8.61 -8.26 -7.40
N GLN A 141 7.94 -8.59 -6.30
CA GLN A 141 7.51 -7.60 -5.30
C GLN A 141 8.69 -6.84 -4.72
N TRP A 142 9.73 -7.54 -4.26
CA TRP A 142 10.93 -6.90 -3.72
C TRP A 142 11.67 -6.06 -4.78
N GLY A 143 11.81 -6.57 -6.01
CA GLY A 143 12.43 -5.83 -7.10
C GLY A 143 11.66 -4.54 -7.45
N VAL A 144 10.33 -4.63 -7.55
CA VAL A 144 9.47 -3.48 -7.85
C VAL A 144 9.39 -2.51 -6.66
N GLN A 145 9.47 -3.00 -5.42
CA GLN A 145 9.47 -2.15 -4.23
C GLN A 145 10.70 -1.23 -4.18
N VAL A 146 11.86 -1.70 -4.68
CA VAL A 146 13.05 -0.85 -4.82
C VAL A 146 12.78 0.36 -5.74
N ILE A 147 12.01 0.17 -6.81
CA ILE A 147 11.57 1.28 -7.67
C ILE A 147 10.70 2.26 -6.87
N GLY A 148 9.78 1.74 -6.05
CA GLY A 148 8.97 2.55 -5.14
C GLY A 148 9.83 3.35 -4.16
N PHE A 149 10.85 2.74 -3.57
CA PHE A 149 11.81 3.45 -2.71
C PHE A 149 12.57 4.54 -3.47
N ALA A 150 13.05 4.25 -4.69
CA ALA A 150 13.76 5.23 -5.51
C ALA A 150 12.87 6.45 -5.82
N ILE A 151 11.60 6.24 -6.17
CA ILE A 151 10.65 7.35 -6.38
C ILE A 151 10.35 8.06 -5.07
N GLY A 152 10.14 7.33 -3.97
CA GLY A 152 9.88 7.89 -2.63
C GLY A 152 11.03 8.74 -2.10
N SER A 153 12.28 8.40 -2.44
CA SER A 153 13.47 9.18 -2.06
C SER A 153 13.56 10.56 -2.74
N LEU A 154 12.77 10.79 -3.78
CA LEU A 154 12.67 12.10 -4.45
C LEU A 154 11.73 13.07 -3.72
N ALA A 155 11.36 12.79 -2.48
CA ALA A 155 10.43 13.63 -1.69
C ALA A 155 10.90 15.08 -1.56
N ASP A 156 12.21 15.30 -1.41
CA ASP A 156 12.79 16.64 -1.32
C ASP A 156 12.65 17.45 -2.63
N TRP A 157 12.61 16.76 -3.77
CA TRP A 157 12.56 17.41 -5.09
C TRP A 157 11.15 17.58 -5.61
N LEU A 158 10.32 16.57 -5.46
CA LEU A 158 8.96 16.53 -6.01
C LEU A 158 7.93 17.12 -5.04
N GLY A 159 8.24 17.12 -3.76
CA GLY A 159 7.33 17.50 -2.69
C GLY A 159 6.28 16.42 -2.35
N PRO A 160 5.68 16.52 -1.15
CA PRO A 160 4.76 15.50 -0.64
C PRO A 160 3.47 15.36 -1.45
N VAL A 161 2.93 16.48 -1.96
CA VAL A 161 1.66 16.49 -2.72
C VAL A 161 1.79 15.66 -4.00
N VAL A 162 2.87 15.86 -4.76
CA VAL A 162 3.10 15.13 -6.02
C VAL A 162 3.26 13.64 -5.76
N LEU A 163 4.04 13.26 -4.73
CA LEU A 163 4.23 11.85 -4.38
C LEU A 163 2.93 11.17 -3.93
N LEU A 164 2.09 11.84 -3.13
CA LEU A 164 0.80 11.32 -2.71
C LEU A 164 -0.15 11.11 -3.89
N VAL A 165 -0.14 12.02 -4.87
CA VAL A 165 -0.91 11.87 -6.11
C VAL A 165 -0.38 10.70 -6.95
N ILE A 166 0.93 10.54 -7.07
CA ILE A 166 1.55 9.41 -7.76
C ILE A 166 1.19 8.08 -7.07
N ILE A 167 1.25 8.00 -5.74
CA ILE A 167 0.82 6.84 -4.95
C ILE A 167 -0.62 6.45 -5.31
N SER A 168 -1.54 7.41 -5.30
CA SER A 168 -2.94 7.16 -5.65
C SER A 168 -3.10 6.71 -7.10
N LEU A 169 -2.40 7.34 -8.04
CA LEU A 169 -2.45 6.98 -9.46
C LEU A 169 -2.01 5.52 -9.68
N PHE A 170 -0.91 5.09 -9.06
CA PHE A 170 -0.45 3.71 -9.16
C PHE A 170 -1.45 2.71 -8.54
N MET A 171 -2.11 3.09 -7.44
CA MET A 171 -3.18 2.25 -6.85
C MET A 171 -4.38 2.12 -7.79
N VAL A 172 -4.79 3.19 -8.47
CA VAL A 172 -5.85 3.15 -9.48
C VAL A 172 -5.42 2.29 -10.69
N LEU A 173 -4.18 2.42 -11.16
CA LEU A 173 -3.65 1.57 -12.23
C LEU A 173 -3.64 0.09 -11.84
N ALA A 174 -3.35 -0.23 -10.56
CA ALA A 174 -3.42 -1.60 -10.05
C ALA A 174 -4.85 -2.19 -10.07
N VAL A 175 -5.88 -1.36 -10.04
CA VAL A 175 -7.29 -1.79 -10.16
C VAL A 175 -7.63 -2.13 -11.61
N ILE A 176 -7.08 -1.39 -12.57
CA ILE A 176 -7.38 -1.54 -13.99
C ILE A 176 -6.60 -2.71 -14.62
N ALA A 177 -5.40 -2.98 -14.08
CA ALA A 177 -4.51 -4.05 -14.55
C ALA A 177 -4.92 -5.42 -13.98
#